data_78de40e31e08bf1b8c5f0c37daec358e
#
_entry.id   78de40e31e08bf1b8c5f0c37daec358e
#
_cell.length_a   1.000
_cell.length_b   1.000
_cell.length_c   1.000
_cell.angle_alpha   90.00
_cell.angle_beta   90.00
_cell.angle_gamma   90.00
#
_symmetry.space_group_name_H-M   'P 1'
#
loop_
_entity.id
_entity.type
_entity.pdbx_description
1 polymer ?
#
loop_
_entity_poly.entity_id
_entity_poly.type
_entity_poly.pdbx_seq_one_letter_code
_entity_poly.pdbx_strand_id
1 'polypeptide(L)'
;PHSRNHAIYRVVILCAIKGDTMNWPDDADGDVLRRMEESGFNFDAEVEIDFNIDFDHWPLNEKEKEQIKTLYPNSDIIDPTEEDKADGRETGYVQFTIKDKLTYELVMNMQETVTKQMQNIGGWCESWGALQD
;
A
#
# COMPACT_ATOMS: atom_id res chain seq x y z
N PRO A 1 -4.17 -17.24 -0.01
CA PRO A 1 -3.90 -17.25 -0.51
C PRO A 1 -2.96 -16.85 -1.33
N HIS A 2 -2.48 -16.38 -1.76
CA HIS A 2 -1.59 -16.09 -2.48
C HIS A 2 -0.54 -15.79 -1.71
N SER A 3 0.36 -16.50 -1.70
CA SER A 3 1.43 -16.11 -1.18
C SER A 3 2.23 -15.55 -2.17
N ARG A 4 2.48 -14.37 -2.14
CA ARG A 4 3.37 -13.72 -2.99
C ARG A 4 4.73 -13.87 -2.41
N ASN A 5 5.51 -14.72 -3.02
CA ASN A 5 6.87 -14.97 -2.58
C ASN A 5 7.86 -14.07 -3.24
N HIS A 6 7.41 -13.14 -4.03
CA HIS A 6 8.32 -12.21 -4.67
C HIS A 6 8.72 -11.12 -3.69
N ALA A 7 9.77 -10.44 -3.98
CA ALA A 7 10.16 -9.30 -3.19
C ALA A 7 9.07 -8.23 -3.27
N ILE A 8 8.60 -7.78 -2.15
CA ILE A 8 7.60 -6.74 -2.09
C ILE A 8 8.23 -5.54 -1.43
N TYR A 9 8.21 -4.44 -2.15
CA TYR A 9 8.75 -3.19 -1.63
C TYR A 9 7.59 -2.42 -1.02
N ARG A 10 7.63 -2.19 0.28
CA ARG A 10 6.56 -1.52 1.00
C ARG A 10 7.04 -0.22 1.56
N VAL A 11 6.13 0.70 1.71
CA VAL A 11 6.45 1.94 2.37
C VAL A 11 6.66 1.65 3.83
N VAL A 12 7.83 1.98 4.34
CA VAL A 12 8.12 1.86 5.75
C VAL A 12 8.90 3.09 6.13
N ILE A 13 8.88 3.43 7.38
CA ILE A 13 9.65 4.58 7.82
C ILE A 13 11.07 4.11 8.01
N LEU A 14 11.93 4.54 7.15
CA LEU A 14 13.33 4.15 7.19
C LEU A 14 14.19 5.39 7.22
N CYS A 15 15.40 5.21 7.68
CA CYS A 15 16.37 6.28 7.59
C CYS A 15 16.64 6.53 6.12
N ALA A 16 16.61 7.76 5.74
CA ALA A 16 16.83 8.11 4.36
C ALA A 16 18.24 7.74 3.95
N ILE A 17 18.33 7.13 2.78
CA ILE A 17 19.60 6.80 2.21
C ILE A 17 19.79 7.77 1.07
N LYS A 18 20.85 8.52 1.13
CA LYS A 18 21.06 9.50 0.11
C LYS A 18 21.55 8.85 -1.14
N GLY A 19 20.68 8.61 -2.05
CA GLY A 19 21.08 8.13 -3.36
C GLY A 19 20.94 9.27 -4.31
N ASP A 20 21.80 9.35 -5.29
CA ASP A 20 21.78 10.46 -6.19
C ASP A 20 21.48 10.09 -7.61
N THR A 21 20.98 8.91 -7.85
CA THR A 21 20.79 8.45 -9.21
C THR A 21 19.57 9.05 -9.86
N MET A 22 18.53 9.34 -9.09
CA MET A 22 17.34 9.98 -9.60
C MET A 22 16.86 11.01 -8.62
N ASN A 23 16.05 11.93 -9.12
CA ASN A 23 15.53 12.97 -8.26
C ASN A 23 14.24 12.56 -7.60
N TRP A 24 14.29 11.59 -6.73
CA TRP A 24 13.12 11.22 -5.97
C TRP A 24 12.92 12.24 -4.87
N PRO A 25 11.65 12.57 -4.55
CA PRO A 25 11.38 13.49 -3.46
C PRO A 25 11.94 13.00 -2.13
N ASP A 26 12.20 13.94 -1.25
CA ASP A 26 12.81 13.63 0.04
C ASP A 26 11.72 13.36 1.07
N ASP A 27 10.97 12.28 0.88
CA ASP A 27 9.93 11.85 1.79
C ASP A 27 9.93 10.32 1.83
N ALA A 28 8.99 9.75 2.60
CA ALA A 28 8.96 8.29 2.78
C ALA A 28 8.76 7.55 1.46
N ASP A 29 7.86 8.03 0.62
CA ASP A 29 7.60 7.37 -0.66
C ASP A 29 8.80 7.50 -1.60
N GLY A 30 9.43 8.67 -1.63
CA GLY A 30 10.62 8.87 -2.43
C GLY A 30 11.77 7.97 -1.97
N ASP A 31 11.89 7.77 -0.68
CA ASP A 31 12.92 6.88 -0.15
C ASP A 31 12.72 5.43 -0.57
N VAL A 32 11.48 4.96 -0.57
CA VAL A 32 11.18 3.61 -1.03
C VAL A 32 11.53 3.47 -2.51
N LEU A 33 11.12 4.45 -3.31
CA LEU A 33 11.40 4.42 -4.74
C LEU A 33 12.91 4.44 -5.02
N ARG A 34 13.64 5.23 -4.25
CA ARG A 34 15.09 5.28 -4.38
C ARG A 34 15.72 3.93 -4.08
N ARG A 35 15.24 3.26 -3.03
CA ARG A 35 15.75 1.94 -2.70
C ARG A 35 15.43 0.90 -3.75
N MET A 36 14.24 1.00 -4.33
CA MET A 36 13.85 0.11 -5.41
C MET A 36 14.75 0.30 -6.61
N GLU A 37 15.07 1.55 -6.93
CA GLU A 37 15.97 1.83 -8.03
C GLU A 37 17.34 1.24 -7.76
N GLU A 38 17.84 1.37 -6.56
CA GLU A 38 19.14 0.82 -6.19
C GLU A 38 19.14 -0.70 -6.28
N SER A 39 17.97 -1.32 -6.11
CA SER A 39 17.84 -2.77 -6.21
C SER A 39 17.62 -3.27 -7.62
N GLY A 40 17.61 -2.38 -8.59
CA GLY A 40 17.45 -2.76 -9.99
C GLY A 40 16.01 -2.87 -10.46
N PHE A 41 15.07 -2.25 -9.75
CA PHE A 41 13.66 -2.29 -10.14
C PHE A 41 13.48 -1.62 -11.51
N ASN A 42 12.70 -2.28 -12.37
CA ASN A 42 12.44 -1.75 -13.69
C ASN A 42 11.20 -0.86 -13.70
N PHE A 43 11.39 0.45 -13.67
CA PHE A 43 10.28 1.40 -13.62
C PHE A 43 9.59 1.60 -14.97
N ASP A 44 10.16 1.07 -16.04
CA ASP A 44 9.56 1.19 -17.38
C ASP A 44 8.50 0.14 -17.64
N ALA A 45 8.43 -0.89 -16.82
CA ALA A 45 7.47 -1.97 -16.98
C ALA A 45 6.25 -1.71 -16.13
N GLU A 46 5.09 -2.18 -16.60
CA GLU A 46 3.90 -2.19 -15.77
C GLU A 46 4.05 -3.30 -14.74
N VAL A 47 3.77 -2.99 -13.51
CA VAL A 47 3.90 -3.96 -12.41
C VAL A 47 2.65 -3.91 -11.55
N GLU A 48 2.49 -4.93 -10.73
CA GLU A 48 1.40 -4.95 -9.77
C GLU A 48 1.78 -4.09 -8.58
N ILE A 49 0.92 -3.15 -8.23
CA ILE A 49 1.14 -2.26 -7.11
C ILE A 49 0.00 -2.47 -6.13
N ASP A 50 0.34 -2.86 -4.91
CA ASP A 50 -0.64 -3.11 -3.87
C ASP A 50 -0.78 -1.87 -3.01
N PHE A 51 -2.02 -1.51 -2.68
CA PHE A 51 -2.29 -0.42 -1.76
C PHE A 51 -3.06 -0.97 -0.58
N ASN A 52 -2.69 -0.54 0.62
CA ASN A 52 -3.31 -1.01 1.84
C ASN A 52 -4.10 0.12 2.48
N ILE A 53 -5.30 -0.20 2.92
CA ILE A 53 -6.17 0.76 3.59
C ILE A 53 -6.29 0.32 5.04
N ASP A 54 -5.87 1.18 5.95
CA ASP A 54 -5.97 0.93 7.37
C ASP A 54 -7.23 1.58 7.92
N PHE A 55 -7.73 1.09 9.03
CA PHE A 55 -8.95 1.59 9.63
C PHE A 55 -8.76 1.81 11.12
N ASP A 56 -9.54 2.73 11.67
CA ASP A 56 -9.46 3.06 13.09
C ASP A 56 -10.33 2.14 13.95
N HIS A 57 -10.97 1.17 13.34
CA HIS A 57 -11.82 0.20 14.05
C HIS A 57 -11.87 -1.10 13.27
N TRP A 58 -12.31 -2.15 13.97
CA TRP A 58 -12.44 -3.47 13.36
C TRP A 58 -13.35 -4.31 14.21
N PRO A 59 -14.20 -5.17 13.66
CA PRO A 59 -14.36 -5.45 12.25
C PRO A 59 -15.18 -4.36 11.55
N LEU A 60 -15.14 -4.37 10.23
CA LEU A 60 -15.92 -3.45 9.43
C LEU A 60 -17.38 -3.97 9.36
N ASN A 61 -18.34 -3.03 9.35
CA ASN A 61 -19.74 -3.44 9.23
C ASN A 61 -20.10 -3.64 7.76
N GLU A 62 -21.33 -4.09 7.52
CA GLU A 62 -21.75 -4.44 6.18
C GLU A 62 -21.78 -3.24 5.24
N LYS A 63 -22.17 -2.09 5.73
CA LYS A 63 -22.20 -0.88 4.90
C LYS A 63 -20.80 -0.46 4.51
N GLU A 64 -19.87 -0.57 5.43
CA GLU A 64 -18.48 -0.22 5.16
C GLU A 64 -17.88 -1.16 4.13
N LYS A 65 -18.15 -2.45 4.26
CA LYS A 65 -17.69 -3.43 3.30
C LYS A 65 -18.28 -3.18 1.93
N GLU A 66 -19.54 -2.80 1.89
CA GLU A 66 -20.21 -2.51 0.62
C GLU A 66 -19.58 -1.31 -0.08
N GLN A 67 -19.29 -0.27 0.66
CA GLN A 67 -18.63 0.91 0.09
C GLN A 67 -17.27 0.54 -0.49
N ILE A 68 -16.50 -0.25 0.24
CA ILE A 68 -15.20 -0.69 -0.21
C ILE A 68 -15.32 -1.52 -1.49
N LYS A 69 -16.25 -2.48 -1.51
CA LYS A 69 -16.39 -3.35 -2.67
C LYS A 69 -16.96 -2.62 -3.88
N THR A 70 -17.72 -1.57 -3.64
CA THR A 70 -18.23 -0.76 -4.75
C THR A 70 -17.09 0.02 -5.41
N LEU A 71 -16.19 0.57 -4.62
CA LEU A 71 -15.06 1.32 -5.15
C LEU A 71 -13.93 0.43 -5.63
N TYR A 72 -13.69 -0.66 -4.93
CA TYR A 72 -12.58 -1.57 -5.23
C TYR A 72 -13.08 -3.01 -5.22
N PRO A 73 -13.77 -3.43 -6.30
CA PRO A 73 -14.43 -4.76 -6.32
C PRO A 73 -13.48 -5.93 -6.11
N ASN A 74 -12.22 -5.77 -6.49
CA ASN A 74 -11.26 -6.86 -6.37
C ASN A 74 -10.40 -6.74 -5.12
N SER A 75 -10.82 -5.91 -4.16
CA SER A 75 -10.06 -5.78 -2.93
C SER A 75 -10.28 -6.97 -2.01
N ASP A 76 -9.32 -7.18 -1.12
CA ASP A 76 -9.38 -8.23 -0.11
C ASP A 76 -9.46 -7.58 1.26
N ILE A 77 -10.36 -8.07 2.09
CA ILE A 77 -10.47 -7.62 3.47
C ILE A 77 -9.71 -8.63 4.31
N ILE A 78 -8.64 -8.18 4.95
CA ILE A 78 -7.71 -9.07 5.63
C ILE A 78 -7.80 -8.84 7.14
N ASP A 79 -8.23 -9.87 7.85
CA ASP A 79 -8.36 -9.79 9.30
C ASP A 79 -6.98 -9.90 9.98
N PRO A 80 -6.85 -9.34 11.19
CA PRO A 80 -5.59 -9.49 11.90
C PRO A 80 -5.36 -10.96 12.25
N THR A 81 -4.12 -11.38 12.20
CA THR A 81 -3.76 -12.75 12.54
C THR A 81 -3.72 -12.90 14.06
N GLU A 82 -3.63 -14.13 14.54
CA GLU A 82 -3.48 -14.36 15.96
C GLU A 82 -2.20 -13.71 16.49
N GLU A 83 -1.16 -13.74 15.66
CA GLU A 83 0.10 -13.11 16.01
C GLU A 83 -0.06 -11.60 16.12
N ASP A 84 -0.80 -11.00 15.19
CA ASP A 84 -1.08 -9.56 15.24
C ASP A 84 -1.81 -9.20 16.52
N LYS A 85 -2.81 -10.00 16.89
CA LYS A 85 -3.59 -9.75 18.11
C LYS A 85 -2.72 -9.87 19.34
N ALA A 86 -1.82 -10.83 19.35
CA ALA A 86 -0.89 -11.01 20.47
C ALA A 86 0.02 -9.80 20.62
N ASP A 87 0.31 -9.12 19.52
CA ASP A 87 1.14 -7.92 19.55
C ASP A 87 0.33 -6.64 19.78
N GLY A 88 -0.96 -6.78 20.06
CA GLY A 88 -1.80 -5.63 20.34
C GLY A 88 -2.49 -5.04 19.12
N ARG A 89 -2.37 -5.67 17.96
CA ARG A 89 -3.02 -5.17 16.76
C ARG A 89 -4.36 -5.81 16.62
N GLU A 90 -5.40 -5.06 16.75
CA GLU A 90 -6.76 -5.59 16.68
C GLU A 90 -7.48 -5.22 15.41
N THR A 91 -6.84 -4.51 14.50
CA THR A 91 -7.46 -4.14 13.23
C THR A 91 -6.76 -4.86 12.10
N GLY A 92 -7.53 -5.23 11.09
CA GLY A 92 -6.98 -5.73 9.85
C GLY A 92 -6.80 -4.60 8.87
N TYR A 93 -6.82 -4.91 7.61
CA TYR A 93 -6.69 -3.89 6.58
C TYR A 93 -7.34 -4.39 5.29
N VAL A 94 -7.51 -3.48 4.34
CA VAL A 94 -8.04 -3.83 3.03
C VAL A 94 -6.93 -3.60 2.02
N GLN A 95 -6.76 -4.53 1.11
CA GLN A 95 -5.72 -4.42 0.10
C GLN A 95 -6.32 -4.52 -1.29
N PHE A 96 -5.90 -3.66 -2.17
CA PHE A 96 -6.26 -3.79 -3.58
C PHE A 96 -5.01 -3.58 -4.42
N THR A 97 -5.05 -4.10 -5.65
CA THR A 97 -3.88 -4.11 -6.53
C THR A 97 -4.25 -3.47 -7.86
N ILE A 98 -3.37 -2.64 -8.37
CA ILE A 98 -3.52 -2.12 -9.72
C ILE A 98 -2.28 -2.52 -10.52
N LYS A 99 -2.38 -2.44 -11.83
CA LYS A 99 -1.25 -2.75 -12.68
C LYS A 99 -0.94 -1.50 -13.50
N ASP A 100 0.24 -0.96 -13.31
CA ASP A 100 0.63 0.28 -13.97
C ASP A 100 2.13 0.45 -13.79
N LYS A 101 2.68 1.43 -14.48
CA LYS A 101 4.06 1.82 -14.24
C LYS A 101 4.12 2.52 -12.89
N LEU A 102 5.13 2.19 -12.13
CA LEU A 102 5.28 2.76 -10.80
C LEU A 102 5.94 4.13 -10.92
N THR A 103 5.24 5.16 -10.45
CA THR A 103 5.79 6.52 -10.41
C THR A 103 5.46 7.13 -9.07
N TYR A 104 6.20 8.16 -8.70
CA TYR A 104 5.94 8.88 -7.46
C TYR A 104 4.54 9.49 -7.48
N GLU A 105 4.19 10.13 -8.61
CA GLU A 105 2.88 10.77 -8.75
C GLU A 105 1.75 9.76 -8.58
N LEU A 106 1.90 8.57 -9.13
CA LEU A 106 0.88 7.56 -9.01
C LEU A 106 0.65 7.17 -7.56
N VAL A 107 1.75 6.89 -6.83
CA VAL A 107 1.61 6.49 -5.43
C VAL A 107 1.03 7.61 -4.59
N MET A 108 1.44 8.83 -4.80
CA MET A 108 0.93 9.96 -4.04
C MET A 108 -0.55 10.18 -4.32
N ASN A 109 -0.92 10.19 -5.60
CA ASN A 109 -2.31 10.42 -5.97
C ASN A 109 -3.24 9.31 -5.49
N MET A 110 -2.77 8.07 -5.57
CA MET A 110 -3.59 6.95 -5.12
C MET A 110 -3.81 7.00 -3.62
N GLN A 111 -2.76 7.25 -2.85
CA GLN A 111 -2.89 7.32 -1.40
C GLN A 111 -3.84 8.45 -0.99
N GLU A 112 -3.72 9.60 -1.64
CA GLU A 112 -4.57 10.74 -1.33
C GLU A 112 -6.02 10.47 -1.71
N THR A 113 -6.24 9.95 -2.91
CA THR A 113 -7.59 9.67 -3.39
C THR A 113 -8.28 8.63 -2.52
N VAL A 114 -7.59 7.54 -2.22
CA VAL A 114 -8.15 6.47 -1.42
C VAL A 114 -8.47 6.96 -0.01
N THR A 115 -7.58 7.75 0.57
CA THR A 115 -7.82 8.30 1.90
C THR A 115 -9.08 9.17 1.92
N LYS A 116 -9.23 10.01 0.90
CA LYS A 116 -10.45 10.84 0.81
C LYS A 116 -11.71 10.01 0.69
N GLN A 117 -11.63 8.92 -0.06
CA GLN A 117 -12.78 8.05 -0.25
C GLN A 117 -13.15 7.26 1.00
N MET A 118 -12.18 7.01 1.86
CA MET A 118 -12.38 6.17 3.03
C MET A 118 -12.56 6.94 4.33
N GLN A 119 -12.38 8.26 4.31
CA GLN A 119 -12.46 9.05 5.53
C GLN A 119 -13.79 8.90 6.26
N ASN A 120 -14.88 8.80 5.53
CA ASN A 120 -16.20 8.71 6.15
C ASN A 120 -16.41 7.39 6.89
N ILE A 121 -15.57 6.41 6.65
CA ILE A 121 -15.66 5.13 7.36
C ILE A 121 -14.40 4.86 8.18
N GLY A 122 -13.63 5.90 8.46
CA GLY A 122 -12.48 5.77 9.36
C GLY A 122 -11.26 5.11 8.74
N GLY A 123 -11.12 5.18 7.41
CA GLY A 123 -10.02 4.53 6.72
C GLY A 123 -9.05 5.53 6.10
N TRP A 124 -7.84 5.07 5.86
CA TRP A 124 -6.81 5.88 5.19
C TRP A 124 -5.81 4.95 4.52
N CYS A 125 -5.11 5.49 3.53
CA CYS A 125 -4.11 4.72 2.79
C CYS A 125 -2.75 5.40 2.95
N GLU A 126 -1.84 4.73 3.60
CA GLU A 126 -0.49 5.27 3.81
C GLU A 126 0.59 4.25 3.54
N SER A 127 0.25 3.09 2.99
CA SER A 127 1.26 2.12 2.64
C SER A 127 0.93 1.47 1.31
N TRP A 128 1.98 1.08 0.61
CA TRP A 128 1.86 0.45 -0.69
C TRP A 128 3.06 -0.47 -0.89
N GLY A 129 2.98 -1.31 -1.88
CA GLY A 129 4.09 -2.17 -2.24
C GLY A 129 4.03 -2.47 -3.72
N ALA A 130 5.14 -2.82 -4.30
CA ALA A 130 5.18 -3.21 -5.70
C ALA A 130 5.86 -4.55 -5.81
N LEU A 131 5.43 -5.32 -6.82
CA LEU A 131 5.88 -6.67 -6.99
C LEU A 131 6.50 -6.78 -8.37
N GLN A 132 7.70 -7.27 -8.45
CA GLN A 132 8.36 -7.46 -9.73
C GLN A 132 9.10 -8.78 -9.70
N ASP A 133 8.92 -9.58 -10.71
CA ASP A 133 9.59 -10.88 -10.82
C ASP A 133 11.03 -10.74 -11.24
#